data_102081015c767681f9ca1515af2d88d5
#
_entry.id   102081015c767681f9ca1515af2d88d5
#
_cell.length_a   1.000
_cell.length_b   1.000
_cell.length_c   1.000
_cell.angle_alpha   90.00
_cell.angle_beta   90.00
_cell.angle_gamma   90.00
#
_symmetry.space_group_name_H-M   'P 1'
#
loop_
_entity.id
_entity.type
_entity.pdbx_description
1 polymer ?
#
loop_
_entity_poly.entity_id
_entity_poly.type
_entity_poly.pdbx_seq_one_letter_code
_entity_poly.pdbx_strand_id
1 'polypeptide(L)'
;MVVESPDKREELAALAPQAGMVAAAPVTLAVLLDRSAGYDTLKDAQGIGAAIENILLAAHALGLGACWMGRTRDAAIEAALGAKEDEELMALIPIGHPAQQPDRVSRHPLASITRFV
;
A
#
# COMPACT_ATOMS: atom_id res chain seq x y z
N MET A 1 -9.72 -2.83 2.26
CA MET A 1 -10.53 -3.54 1.23
C MET A 1 -9.64 -4.51 0.47
N VAL A 2 -10.20 -5.62 -0.02
CA VAL A 2 -9.50 -6.60 -0.86
C VAL A 2 -10.09 -6.54 -2.26
N VAL A 3 -9.25 -6.28 -3.26
CA VAL A 3 -9.64 -6.15 -4.66
C VAL A 3 -9.11 -7.35 -5.44
N GLU A 4 -9.98 -8.31 -5.73
CA GLU A 4 -9.67 -9.55 -6.47
C GLU A 4 -10.25 -9.53 -7.89
N SER A 5 -11.34 -8.78 -8.12
CA SER A 5 -11.98 -8.68 -9.44
C SER A 5 -10.99 -8.14 -10.49
N PRO A 6 -10.76 -8.85 -11.61
CA PRO A 6 -9.91 -8.37 -12.70
C PRO A 6 -10.36 -7.01 -13.23
N ASP A 7 -11.65 -6.83 -13.49
CA ASP A 7 -12.21 -5.59 -14.03
C ASP A 7 -11.94 -4.41 -13.08
N LYS A 8 -12.11 -4.64 -11.76
CA LYS A 8 -11.83 -3.61 -10.75
C LYS A 8 -10.33 -3.28 -10.66
N ARG A 9 -9.47 -4.26 -10.80
CA ARG A 9 -8.01 -4.03 -10.83
C ARG A 9 -7.57 -3.27 -12.08
N GLU A 10 -8.18 -3.54 -13.23
CA GLU A 10 -7.94 -2.78 -14.47
C GLU A 10 -8.42 -1.33 -14.33
N GLU A 11 -9.61 -1.12 -13.76
CA GLU A 11 -10.13 0.22 -13.46
C GLU A 11 -9.16 1.01 -12.55
N LEU A 12 -8.71 0.40 -11.45
CA LEU A 12 -7.74 1.02 -10.54
C LEU A 12 -6.39 1.25 -11.21
N ALA A 13 -5.93 0.32 -12.04
CA ALA A 13 -4.67 0.46 -12.76
C ALA A 13 -4.69 1.64 -13.74
N ALA A 14 -5.83 1.93 -14.36
CA ALA A 14 -5.98 3.09 -15.24
C ALA A 14 -5.84 4.44 -14.51
N LEU A 15 -6.07 4.45 -13.20
CA LEU A 15 -6.03 5.66 -12.35
C LEU A 15 -4.73 5.74 -11.54
N ALA A 16 -4.15 4.60 -11.15
CA ALA A 16 -3.02 4.55 -10.23
C ALA A 16 -1.68 4.84 -10.92
N PRO A 17 -0.73 5.52 -10.24
CA PRO A 17 0.67 5.50 -10.63
C PRO A 17 1.16 4.06 -10.65
N GLN A 18 2.03 3.68 -11.58
CA GLN A 18 2.54 2.30 -11.69
C GLN A 18 1.45 1.26 -12.00
N ALA A 19 0.54 1.63 -12.88
CA ALA A 19 -0.60 0.83 -13.34
C ALA A 19 -0.29 -0.66 -13.57
N GLY A 20 0.89 -0.96 -14.15
CA GLY A 20 1.30 -2.33 -14.46
C GLY A 20 1.38 -3.26 -13.25
N MET A 21 1.73 -2.76 -12.06
CA MET A 21 1.76 -3.59 -10.85
C MET A 21 0.36 -3.94 -10.35
N VAL A 22 -0.57 -2.98 -10.40
CA VAL A 22 -1.97 -3.20 -9.98
C VAL A 22 -2.67 -4.15 -10.95
N ALA A 23 -2.48 -3.97 -12.25
CA ALA A 23 -3.07 -4.83 -13.27
C ALA A 23 -2.54 -6.27 -13.20
N ALA A 24 -1.23 -6.44 -13.02
CA ALA A 24 -0.57 -7.75 -13.03
C ALA A 24 -0.78 -8.56 -11.74
N ALA A 25 -0.96 -7.90 -10.59
CA ALA A 25 -1.13 -8.59 -9.32
C ALA A 25 -2.49 -9.30 -9.25
N PRO A 26 -2.58 -10.55 -8.78
CA PRO A 26 -3.84 -11.25 -8.61
C PRO A 26 -4.75 -10.60 -7.56
N VAL A 27 -4.17 -9.90 -6.59
CA VAL A 27 -4.87 -9.22 -5.50
C VAL A 27 -4.23 -7.86 -5.27
N THR A 28 -5.06 -6.84 -5.01
CA THR A 28 -4.60 -5.54 -4.51
C THR A 28 -5.34 -5.21 -3.21
N LEU A 29 -4.61 -4.91 -2.14
CA LEU A 29 -5.21 -4.39 -0.92
C LEU A 29 -5.30 -2.87 -1.02
N ALA A 30 -6.49 -2.32 -0.83
CA ALA A 30 -6.68 -0.89 -0.61
C ALA A 30 -6.77 -0.65 0.91
N VAL A 31 -5.80 0.10 1.44
CA VAL A 31 -5.75 0.44 2.87
C VAL A 31 -6.39 1.80 3.05
N LEU A 32 -7.48 1.83 3.79
CA LEU A 32 -8.24 3.04 4.08
C LEU A 32 -8.13 3.38 5.58
N LEU A 33 -8.05 4.67 5.87
CA LEU A 33 -8.19 5.23 7.20
C LEU A 33 -9.64 5.66 7.40
N ASP A 34 -10.30 5.08 8.39
CA ASP A 34 -11.61 5.55 8.85
C ASP A 34 -11.40 6.74 9.80
N ARG A 35 -11.71 7.94 9.31
CA ARG A 35 -11.56 9.18 10.08
C ARG A 35 -12.60 9.34 11.18
N SER A 36 -13.73 8.65 11.05
CA SER A 36 -14.79 8.70 12.08
C SER A 36 -14.37 8.00 13.37
N ALA A 37 -13.48 7.00 13.25
CA ALA A 37 -12.95 6.24 14.38
C ALA A 37 -11.57 6.74 14.86
N GLY A 38 -10.99 7.74 14.17
CA GLY A 38 -9.69 8.30 14.49
C GLY A 38 -9.71 9.19 15.74
N TYR A 39 -8.53 9.37 16.36
CA TYR A 39 -8.35 10.26 17.51
C TYR A 39 -7.27 11.34 17.31
N ASP A 40 -6.31 11.07 16.44
CA ASP A 40 -5.21 12.00 16.09
C ASP A 40 -4.66 11.62 14.73
N THR A 41 -4.77 12.52 13.76
CA THR A 41 -4.41 12.27 12.36
C THR A 41 -2.96 11.77 12.19
N LEU A 42 -2.01 12.30 12.98
CA LEU A 42 -0.61 11.87 12.91
C LEU A 42 -0.43 10.46 13.46
N LYS A 43 -1.06 10.16 14.60
CA LYS A 43 -0.99 8.84 15.23
C LYS A 43 -1.69 7.78 14.40
N ASP A 44 -2.83 8.12 13.84
CA ASP A 44 -3.59 7.23 12.96
C ASP A 44 -2.77 6.91 11.70
N ALA A 45 -2.13 7.91 11.07
CA ALA A 45 -1.24 7.69 9.93
C ALA A 45 -0.01 6.83 10.30
N GLN A 46 0.58 7.00 11.48
CA GLN A 46 1.66 6.13 11.99
C GLN A 46 1.17 4.69 12.19
N GLY A 47 -0.03 4.50 12.74
CA GLY A 47 -0.66 3.19 12.92
C GLY A 47 -0.90 2.49 11.58
N ILE A 48 -1.41 3.20 10.59
CA ILE A 48 -1.59 2.68 9.22
C ILE A 48 -0.24 2.28 8.62
N GLY A 49 0.80 3.11 8.77
CA GLY A 49 2.14 2.78 8.28
C GLY A 49 2.69 1.48 8.90
N ALA A 50 2.50 1.30 10.21
CA ALA A 50 2.89 0.05 10.89
C ALA A 50 2.08 -1.16 10.41
N ALA A 51 0.78 -0.99 10.18
CA ALA A 51 -0.07 -2.05 9.63
C ALA A 51 0.37 -2.46 8.21
N ILE A 52 0.67 -1.48 7.35
CA ILE A 52 1.16 -1.74 5.99
C ILE A 52 2.50 -2.49 6.04
N GLU A 53 3.45 -2.07 6.88
CA GLU A 53 4.73 -2.77 7.02
C GLU A 53 4.53 -4.23 7.44
N ASN A 54 3.62 -4.50 8.38
CA ASN A 54 3.29 -5.88 8.77
C ASN A 54 2.72 -6.70 7.59
N ILE A 55 1.91 -6.08 6.73
CA ILE A 55 1.41 -6.74 5.50
C ILE A 55 2.57 -7.10 4.57
N LEU A 56 3.52 -6.20 4.35
CA LEU A 56 4.68 -6.45 3.49
C LEU A 56 5.56 -7.56 4.05
N LEU A 57 5.82 -7.55 5.36
CA LEU A 57 6.60 -8.60 6.04
C LEU A 57 5.90 -9.96 5.98
N ALA A 58 4.58 -10.00 6.17
CA ALA A 58 3.80 -11.22 6.06
C ALA A 58 3.81 -11.76 4.62
N ALA A 59 3.62 -10.91 3.62
CA ALA A 59 3.72 -11.30 2.21
C ALA A 59 5.09 -11.91 1.90
N HIS A 60 6.17 -11.27 2.33
CA HIS A 60 7.54 -11.77 2.15
C HIS A 60 7.74 -13.13 2.83
N ALA A 61 7.26 -13.31 4.05
CA ALA A 61 7.36 -14.58 4.78
C ALA A 61 6.60 -15.72 4.09
N LEU A 62 5.57 -15.39 3.32
CA LEU A 62 4.79 -16.34 2.51
C LEU A 62 5.38 -16.56 1.10
N GLY A 63 6.53 -15.98 0.78
CA GLY A 63 7.15 -16.06 -0.55
C GLY A 63 6.46 -15.21 -1.62
N LEU A 64 5.65 -14.24 -1.21
CA LEU A 64 4.95 -13.32 -2.10
C LEU A 64 5.74 -12.02 -2.26
N GLY A 65 5.54 -11.37 -3.42
CA GLY A 65 5.94 -10.00 -3.68
C GLY A 65 4.79 -9.05 -3.32
N ALA A 66 5.14 -7.91 -2.74
CA ALA A 66 4.20 -6.83 -2.44
C ALA A 66 4.89 -5.47 -2.61
N CYS A 67 4.11 -4.44 -2.94
CA CYS A 67 4.63 -3.09 -3.07
C CYS A 67 3.71 -2.10 -2.36
N TRP A 68 4.29 -1.25 -1.49
CA TRP A 68 3.57 -0.14 -0.89
C TRP A 68 3.51 1.04 -1.86
N MET A 69 2.36 1.27 -2.45
CA MET A 69 2.08 2.41 -3.32
C MET A 69 1.43 3.54 -2.49
N GLY A 70 2.23 4.49 -2.03
CA GLY A 70 1.76 5.60 -1.18
C GLY A 70 1.26 6.83 -1.96
N ARG A 71 1.51 6.93 -3.27
CA ARG A 71 1.01 8.01 -4.12
C ARG A 71 -0.33 7.66 -4.75
N THR A 72 -1.29 7.29 -3.93
CA THR A 72 -2.61 6.81 -4.38
C THR A 72 -3.76 7.65 -3.84
N ARG A 73 -3.45 8.75 -3.16
CA ARG A 73 -4.44 9.70 -2.64
C ARG A 73 -5.04 10.50 -3.79
N ASP A 74 -6.09 9.92 -4.36
CA ASP A 74 -6.80 10.46 -5.52
C ASP A 74 -8.28 10.15 -5.38
N ALA A 75 -9.12 11.19 -5.48
CA ALA A 75 -10.57 11.07 -5.36
C ALA A 75 -11.18 10.12 -6.41
N ALA A 76 -10.57 10.00 -7.59
CA ALA A 76 -11.02 9.06 -8.61
C ALA A 76 -10.76 7.60 -8.19
N ILE A 77 -9.63 7.32 -7.54
CA ILE A 77 -9.32 5.99 -7.01
C ILE A 77 -10.27 5.66 -5.84
N GLU A 78 -10.49 6.60 -4.93
CA GLU A 78 -11.43 6.43 -3.81
C GLU A 78 -12.86 6.18 -4.31
N ALA A 79 -13.32 6.92 -5.31
CA ALA A 79 -14.61 6.70 -5.95
C ALA A 79 -14.70 5.32 -6.62
N ALA A 80 -13.66 4.91 -7.35
CA ALA A 80 -13.59 3.60 -7.98
C ALA A 80 -13.64 2.44 -6.97
N LEU A 81 -13.07 2.64 -5.78
CA LEU A 81 -13.12 1.70 -4.65
C LEU A 81 -14.49 1.70 -3.94
N GLY A 82 -15.31 2.71 -4.15
CA GLY A 82 -16.52 2.93 -3.38
C GLY A 82 -16.25 3.30 -1.93
N ALA A 83 -15.16 4.04 -1.67
CA ALA A 83 -14.81 4.55 -0.36
C ALA A 83 -15.91 5.51 0.15
N LYS A 84 -16.19 5.46 1.45
CA LYS A 84 -17.13 6.37 2.09
C LYS A 84 -16.51 7.75 2.28
N GLU A 85 -17.33 8.75 2.62
CA GLU A 85 -16.89 10.14 2.83
C GLU A 85 -15.84 10.28 3.95
N ASP A 86 -15.93 9.43 4.96
CA ASP A 86 -15.02 9.40 6.11
C ASP A 86 -13.83 8.42 5.93
N GLU A 87 -13.76 7.70 4.82
CA GLU A 87 -12.66 6.80 4.48
C GLU A 87 -11.65 7.49 3.54
N GLU A 88 -10.39 7.53 3.95
CA GLU A 88 -9.28 8.11 3.18
C GLU A 88 -8.33 7.02 2.69
N LEU A 89 -8.06 6.97 1.40
CA LEU A 89 -7.11 6.00 0.84
C LEU A 89 -5.67 6.35 1.22
N MET A 90 -5.03 5.47 1.97
CA MET A 90 -3.65 5.63 2.44
C MET A 90 -2.63 4.90 1.57
N ALA A 91 -3.00 3.77 0.99
CA ALA A 91 -2.14 2.99 0.10
C ALA A 91 -2.91 1.98 -0.75
N LEU A 92 -2.35 1.65 -1.91
CA LEU A 92 -2.63 0.41 -2.64
C LEU A 92 -1.44 -0.54 -2.48
N ILE A 93 -1.72 -1.82 -2.22
CA ILE A 93 -0.70 -2.84 -2.04
C ILE A 93 -1.02 -4.01 -2.97
N PRO A 94 -0.50 -4.00 -4.23
CA PRO A 94 -0.57 -5.16 -5.09
C PRO A 94 0.28 -6.29 -4.50
N ILE A 95 -0.27 -7.50 -4.50
CA ILE A 95 0.35 -8.70 -3.94
C ILE A 95 0.24 -9.84 -4.95
N GLY A 96 1.34 -10.56 -5.16
CA GLY A 96 1.38 -11.72 -6.05
C GLY A 96 2.71 -12.45 -6.00
N HIS A 97 2.88 -13.48 -6.82
CA HIS A 97 4.18 -14.13 -6.97
C HIS A 97 5.16 -13.20 -7.69
N PRO A 98 6.37 -12.95 -7.13
CA PRO A 98 7.33 -12.04 -7.72
C PRO A 98 7.86 -12.60 -9.07
N ALA A 99 7.77 -11.79 -10.13
CA ALA A 99 8.35 -12.15 -11.43
C ALA A 99 9.87 -11.92 -11.50
N GLN A 100 10.40 -11.13 -10.56
CA GLN A 100 11.83 -10.83 -10.46
C GLN A 100 12.21 -10.61 -8.99
N GLN A 101 13.47 -10.84 -8.69
CA GLN A 101 14.03 -10.51 -7.38
C GLN A 101 14.95 -9.29 -7.57
N PRO A 102 14.56 -8.11 -7.10
CA PRO A 102 15.36 -6.90 -7.28
C PRO A 102 16.67 -6.99 -6.49
N ASP A 103 17.70 -6.33 -6.98
CA ASP A 103 18.95 -6.16 -6.25
C ASP A 103 18.73 -5.39 -4.95
N ARG A 104 19.59 -5.68 -3.96
CA ARG A 104 19.56 -4.98 -2.69
C ARG A 104 19.85 -3.49 -2.87
N VAL A 105 18.89 -2.65 -2.54
CA VAL A 105 19.11 -1.19 -2.52
C VAL A 105 20.05 -0.84 -1.38
N SER A 106 21.02 0.06 -1.63
CA SER A 106 21.92 0.56 -0.59
C SER A 106 21.13 1.28 0.53
N ARG A 107 21.61 1.15 1.75
CA ARG A 107 21.07 1.82 2.92
C ARG A 107 22.14 2.74 3.53
N HIS A 108 21.70 3.80 4.17
CA HIS A 108 22.62 4.64 4.93
C HIS A 108 23.33 3.84 6.03
N PRO A 109 24.62 4.07 6.28
CA PRO A 109 25.31 3.45 7.41
C PRO A 109 24.61 3.80 8.73
N LEU A 110 24.50 2.83 9.65
CA LEU A 110 23.81 3.04 10.92
C LEU A 110 24.35 4.26 11.68
N ALA A 111 25.66 4.46 11.67
CA ALA A 111 26.33 5.60 12.33
C ALA A 111 25.91 6.98 11.78
N SER A 112 25.41 7.05 10.53
CA SER A 112 24.96 8.33 9.95
C SER A 112 23.52 8.71 10.30
N ILE A 113 22.75 7.78 10.85
CA ILE A 113 21.34 7.95 11.20
C ILE A 113 21.06 7.72 12.69
N THR A 114 22.10 7.42 13.48
CA THR A 114 21.99 7.14 14.92
C THR A 114 22.84 8.11 15.71
N ARG A 115 22.32 8.60 16.81
CA ARG A 115 23.04 9.41 17.79
C ARG A 115 22.86 8.78 19.18
N PHE A 116 23.99 8.50 19.83
CA PHE A 116 24.00 8.07 21.23
C PHE A 116 24.13 9.30 22.12
N VAL A 117 23.35 9.39 23.19
CA VAL A 117 23.33 10.46 24.19
C VAL A 117 23.44 9.89 25.56
#